data_2bac8ed591504ef0966acebf47406900
#
_entry.id   2bac8ed591504ef0966acebf47406900
#
_cell.length_a   1.000
_cell.length_b   1.000
_cell.length_c   1.000
_cell.angle_alpha   90.00
_cell.angle_beta   90.00
_cell.angle_gamma   90.00
#
_symmetry.space_group_name_H-M   'P 1'
#
loop_
_entity.id
_entity.type
_entity.pdbx_description
1 polymer ?
#
loop_
_entity_poly.entity_id
_entity_poly.type
_entity_poly.pdbx_seq_one_letter_code
_entity_poly.pdbx_strand_id
1 'polypeptide(L)'
;MVAGSIARSYGGLSTFASMLSSSTLFAIAFAIALLSPVLGTAQTRPAERIVAGFDSTRPAERRQHRPAPLKELRDDIDALLSTPEWHGAHVGVCVMSLDGGELIYRRNDDALFTPASVQKLFTTAAALAIFGPEHSFSTTLSLDGTLLPSGEFVGNVILKGGADPTWSAAFGVDAAAMFDEWADVLDSLGIRSIKGNIIGDDDMFDDVAYAPGWAWDDLPWSYAPQVGPLALYDNAVAVSVTHPGLDAEPPQVRLHPETEYVRVIPSIRVLDSTGVTALTPLRDPSSNVIELNGTLAGITTSDTVTVRLSVDNPTAYTLWHFRAALQRRGIRFRGALLDIDDVNDVSPDERTQVVIEHSSMPLRNIVAVINQTSHNLGAEMLLKAMGWQQGQGSWDRGVDVIKAVLRREGVGSGMAIADGSGLSRLNLCTPHQVATLLARANKASWGAAFKASLAVPGQVGTLRRRMIGSRAEHAVRAKTGSMNNVSTLAGYVTTRDGEAFAFSIMLGNFIAPQSMAHNLQDLVCMRLASFSRKLGQ
;
A
#
# COMPACT_ATOMS: atom_id res chain seq x y z
N MET A 1 36.89 -36.77 -34.08
CA MET A 1 36.51 -36.97 -35.48
C MET A 1 35.43 -35.98 -35.79
N VAL A 2 35.74 -35.08 -36.77
CA VAL A 2 34.89 -34.28 -37.68
C VAL A 2 34.01 -33.24 -36.99
N ALA A 3 34.32 -31.96 -36.85
CA ALA A 3 34.62 -30.86 -37.82
C ALA A 3 33.50 -30.62 -38.86
N GLY A 4 32.94 -29.41 -38.84
CA GLY A 4 32.01 -28.92 -39.85
C GLY A 4 31.53 -27.49 -39.62
N SER A 5 32.41 -26.53 -39.88
CA SER A 5 32.21 -25.10 -40.15
C SER A 5 31.35 -24.84 -41.36
N ILE A 6 30.45 -23.85 -41.38
CA ILE A 6 30.14 -23.02 -42.55
C ILE A 6 29.83 -21.60 -42.13
N ALA A 7 30.73 -20.70 -42.54
CA ALA A 7 30.53 -19.26 -42.62
C ALA A 7 30.28 -18.88 -44.11
N ARG A 8 29.41 -17.90 -44.38
CA ARG A 8 29.37 -16.98 -45.56
C ARG A 8 28.43 -15.85 -45.21
N SER A 9 28.88 -14.60 -44.99
CA SER A 9 29.45 -13.54 -45.84
C SER A 9 28.56 -13.10 -47.01
N TYR A 10 28.11 -11.84 -46.92
CA TYR A 10 27.93 -10.80 -47.95
C TYR A 10 27.54 -9.54 -47.16
N GLY A 11 28.16 -8.39 -47.18
CA GLY A 11 29.01 -7.74 -48.17
C GLY A 11 28.24 -6.63 -48.92
N GLY A 12 28.57 -5.37 -48.70
CA GLY A 12 28.22 -4.26 -49.57
C GLY A 12 27.51 -3.10 -48.86
N LEU A 13 28.22 -2.04 -48.34
CA LEU A 13 28.48 -0.74 -48.99
C LEU A 13 27.21 -0.02 -49.51
N SER A 14 26.83 1.19 -49.18
CA SER A 14 27.52 2.48 -48.99
C SER A 14 26.47 3.57 -48.82
N THR A 15 26.81 4.58 -47.99
CA THR A 15 26.51 6.01 -48.11
C THR A 15 25.16 6.46 -48.67
N PHE A 16 24.40 7.18 -47.81
CA PHE A 16 23.86 8.50 -48.17
C PHE A 16 23.75 9.35 -46.90
N ALA A 17 24.43 10.50 -46.99
CA ALA A 17 24.40 11.52 -46.02
C ALA A 17 23.28 12.52 -46.34
N SER A 18 22.88 13.24 -45.29
CA SER A 18 22.19 14.53 -45.27
C SER A 18 20.71 14.57 -45.70
N MET A 19 19.86 14.91 -44.77
CA MET A 19 19.18 16.22 -44.72
C MET A 19 18.29 16.31 -43.47
N LEU A 20 18.59 17.33 -42.71
CA LEU A 20 17.80 18.11 -41.79
C LEU A 20 16.27 18.00 -41.91
N SER A 21 15.52 17.82 -40.80
CA SER A 21 14.88 18.96 -40.13
C SER A 21 13.99 18.47 -38.98
N SER A 22 14.25 19.09 -37.86
CA SER A 22 13.34 19.63 -36.83
C SER A 22 12.11 18.83 -36.40
N SER A 23 12.22 18.47 -35.13
CA SER A 23 11.21 18.76 -34.09
C SER A 23 9.84 18.12 -34.20
N THR A 24 9.56 17.23 -33.26
CA THR A 24 8.61 17.55 -32.20
C THR A 24 8.70 16.43 -31.13
N LEU A 25 9.44 16.69 -30.07
CA LEU A 25 9.36 15.98 -28.80
C LEU A 25 8.02 16.33 -28.16
N PHE A 26 7.07 15.42 -28.19
CA PHE A 26 5.96 15.45 -27.25
C PHE A 26 6.43 14.82 -25.94
N ALA A 27 6.95 15.67 -25.05
CA ALA A 27 7.12 15.33 -23.64
C ALA A 27 5.72 15.33 -22.98
N ILE A 28 5.15 14.16 -22.76
CA ILE A 28 3.99 14.02 -21.86
C ILE A 28 4.56 14.02 -20.44
N ALA A 29 4.55 15.21 -19.81
CA ALA A 29 4.83 15.35 -18.40
C ALA A 29 3.64 14.82 -17.60
N PHE A 30 3.76 13.63 -17.01
CA PHE A 30 2.85 13.15 -15.98
C PHE A 30 3.27 13.77 -14.64
N ALA A 31 2.62 14.89 -14.27
CA ALA A 31 2.76 15.49 -12.95
C ALA A 31 1.85 14.77 -11.96
N ILE A 32 2.42 13.94 -11.08
CA ILE A 32 1.73 13.52 -9.86
C ILE A 32 1.91 14.64 -8.85
N ALA A 33 0.94 15.54 -8.76
CA ALA A 33 0.91 16.58 -7.76
C ALA A 33 0.51 16.00 -6.40
N LEU A 34 1.49 15.73 -5.55
CA LEU A 34 1.27 15.69 -4.11
C LEU A 34 1.21 17.14 -3.61
N LEU A 35 0.03 17.75 -3.62
CA LEU A 35 -0.23 19.06 -3.06
C LEU A 35 -0.16 19.03 -1.54
N SER A 36 0.94 19.52 -0.97
CA SER A 36 0.92 20.11 0.37
C SER A 36 0.37 21.53 0.25
N PRO A 37 -0.59 21.96 1.07
CA PRO A 37 -1.11 23.32 0.97
C PRO A 37 -0.15 24.33 1.59
N VAL A 38 0.39 25.21 0.77
CA VAL A 38 0.91 26.51 1.21
C VAL A 38 -0.30 27.30 1.75
N LEU A 39 -0.20 27.77 2.98
CA LEU A 39 -1.13 28.70 3.62
C LEU A 39 -1.13 30.04 2.86
N GLY A 40 -2.02 30.15 1.90
CA GLY A 40 -2.41 31.42 1.33
C GLY A 40 -3.74 31.82 1.96
N THR A 41 -3.76 32.94 2.68
CA THR A 41 -4.96 33.56 3.23
C THR A 41 -5.88 34.04 2.10
N ALA A 42 -6.77 33.17 1.63
CA ALA A 42 -7.89 33.58 0.81
C ALA A 42 -9.05 33.94 1.73
N GLN A 43 -9.41 35.22 1.76
CA GLN A 43 -10.63 35.70 2.39
C GLN A 43 -11.82 34.95 1.83
N THR A 44 -12.42 34.10 2.65
CA THR A 44 -13.70 33.46 2.37
C THR A 44 -14.78 34.53 2.43
N ARG A 45 -15.39 34.84 1.28
CA ARG A 45 -16.69 35.49 1.25
C ARG A 45 -17.71 34.55 1.90
N PRO A 46 -18.56 35.04 2.81
CA PRO A 46 -19.60 34.21 3.40
C PRO A 46 -20.58 33.76 2.29
N ALA A 47 -20.90 32.48 2.28
CA ALA A 47 -22.00 31.96 1.51
C ALA A 47 -23.29 32.66 1.99
N GLU A 48 -23.90 33.47 1.13
CA GLU A 48 -25.18 34.05 1.40
C GLU A 48 -26.20 32.93 1.65
N ARG A 49 -26.73 32.90 2.86
CA ARG A 49 -27.95 32.15 3.19
C ARG A 49 -29.08 32.68 2.33
N ILE A 50 -29.53 31.90 1.38
CA ILE A 50 -30.87 32.09 0.80
C ILE A 50 -31.86 31.66 1.88
N VAL A 51 -32.22 32.61 2.75
CA VAL A 51 -33.40 32.47 3.60
C VAL A 51 -34.58 32.84 2.73
N ALA A 52 -35.25 31.84 2.12
CA ALA A 52 -36.55 32.03 1.51
C ALA A 52 -37.52 32.42 2.64
N GLY A 53 -37.99 33.65 2.60
CA GLY A 53 -39.01 34.14 3.51
C GLY A 53 -40.27 33.29 3.40
N PHE A 54 -40.72 32.73 4.51
CA PHE A 54 -42.03 32.10 4.63
C PHE A 54 -43.09 33.21 4.68
N ASP A 55 -43.83 33.38 3.58
CA ASP A 55 -45.07 34.16 3.55
C ASP A 55 -46.17 33.29 4.19
N SER A 56 -46.65 33.72 5.37
CA SER A 56 -47.66 33.01 6.18
C SER A 56 -49.10 33.18 5.73
N THR A 57 -49.36 33.67 4.50
CA THR A 57 -50.72 33.99 4.01
C THR A 57 -51.14 33.19 2.79
N ARG A 58 -50.64 31.99 2.55
CA ARG A 58 -51.15 31.11 1.52
C ARG A 58 -52.12 30.07 2.09
N PRO A 59 -53.30 29.87 1.43
CA PRO A 59 -54.28 28.86 1.85
C PRO A 59 -53.67 27.45 1.71
N ALA A 60 -54.15 26.54 2.54
CA ALA A 60 -53.73 25.12 2.59
C ALA A 60 -53.70 24.47 1.20
N GLU A 61 -52.58 24.59 0.50
CA GLU A 61 -52.31 23.84 -0.71
C GLU A 61 -51.91 22.39 -0.31
N ARG A 62 -52.67 21.44 -0.83
CA ARG A 62 -52.45 20.02 -1.02
C ARG A 62 -51.22 19.49 -0.27
N ARG A 63 -51.46 18.63 0.70
CA ARG A 63 -50.44 17.71 1.22
C ARG A 63 -49.74 17.07 0.01
N GLN A 64 -48.65 17.65 -0.46
CA GLN A 64 -47.75 16.95 -1.37
C GLN A 64 -47.35 15.68 -0.68
N HIS A 65 -47.63 14.56 -1.31
CA HIS A 65 -47.24 13.25 -0.82
C HIS A 65 -45.70 13.23 -0.71
N ARG A 66 -45.18 13.43 0.51
CA ARG A 66 -43.74 13.35 0.74
C ARG A 66 -43.31 11.93 0.35
N PRO A 67 -42.33 11.76 -0.54
CA PRO A 67 -41.84 10.43 -0.90
C PRO A 67 -41.41 9.67 0.33
N ALA A 68 -41.56 8.35 0.32
CA ALA A 68 -41.06 7.51 1.42
C ALA A 68 -39.55 7.76 1.65
N PRO A 69 -39.07 7.84 2.89
CA PRO A 69 -37.68 8.23 3.20
C PRO A 69 -36.63 7.48 2.39
N LEU A 70 -36.85 6.20 2.11
CA LEU A 70 -35.94 5.39 1.31
C LEU A 70 -35.91 5.81 -0.17
N LYS A 71 -37.08 6.23 -0.72
CA LYS A 71 -37.11 6.76 -2.08
C LYS A 71 -36.37 8.09 -2.19
N GLU A 72 -36.55 8.98 -1.22
CA GLU A 72 -35.82 10.25 -1.15
C GLU A 72 -34.30 10.03 -1.08
N LEU A 73 -33.84 9.08 -0.24
CA LEU A 73 -32.41 8.71 -0.17
C LEU A 73 -31.88 8.25 -1.54
N ARG A 74 -32.63 7.39 -2.24
CA ARG A 74 -32.23 6.87 -3.55
C ARG A 74 -32.18 7.97 -4.60
N ASP A 75 -33.20 8.83 -4.64
CA ASP A 75 -33.25 9.97 -5.56
C ASP A 75 -32.10 10.95 -5.33
N ASP A 76 -31.72 11.22 -4.06
CA ASP A 76 -30.59 12.09 -3.71
C ASP A 76 -29.26 11.48 -4.16
N ILE A 77 -29.05 10.18 -3.93
CA ILE A 77 -27.82 9.49 -4.38
C ILE A 77 -27.78 9.50 -5.93
N ASP A 78 -28.89 9.22 -6.61
CA ASP A 78 -28.93 9.26 -8.07
C ASP A 78 -28.60 10.66 -8.61
N ALA A 79 -29.09 11.73 -7.96
CA ALA A 79 -28.74 13.10 -8.32
C ALA A 79 -27.24 13.38 -8.21
N LEU A 80 -26.60 12.95 -7.10
CA LEU A 80 -25.16 13.09 -6.90
C LEU A 80 -24.34 12.34 -7.96
N LEU A 81 -24.76 11.11 -8.31
CA LEU A 81 -24.04 10.25 -9.26
C LEU A 81 -24.30 10.59 -10.73
N SER A 82 -25.24 11.49 -11.04
CA SER A 82 -25.64 11.83 -12.39
C SER A 82 -25.19 13.23 -12.83
N THR A 83 -24.26 13.85 -12.08
CA THR A 83 -23.74 15.18 -12.47
C THR A 83 -22.81 15.05 -13.70
N PRO A 84 -22.68 16.13 -14.52
CA PRO A 84 -21.96 16.10 -15.80
C PRO A 84 -20.51 15.60 -15.70
N GLU A 85 -19.84 15.81 -14.56
CA GLU A 85 -18.45 15.42 -14.31
C GLU A 85 -18.22 13.91 -14.41
N TRP A 86 -19.28 13.12 -14.21
CA TRP A 86 -19.23 11.65 -14.27
C TRP A 86 -19.76 11.09 -15.59
N HIS A 87 -20.02 11.95 -16.57
CA HIS A 87 -20.45 11.51 -17.91
C HIS A 87 -19.31 10.69 -18.55
N GLY A 88 -19.60 9.46 -18.94
CA GLY A 88 -18.62 8.53 -19.49
C GLY A 88 -17.77 7.80 -18.46
N ALA A 89 -17.84 8.18 -17.18
CA ALA A 89 -17.20 7.41 -16.11
C ALA A 89 -18.00 6.13 -15.78
N HIS A 90 -17.28 5.11 -15.35
CA HIS A 90 -17.89 3.88 -14.83
C HIS A 90 -18.15 4.05 -13.34
N VAL A 91 -19.40 4.15 -12.93
CA VAL A 91 -19.80 4.39 -11.54
C VAL A 91 -20.63 3.23 -11.02
N GLY A 92 -20.17 2.58 -9.96
CA GLY A 92 -20.83 1.47 -9.29
C GLY A 92 -21.03 1.73 -7.79
N VAL A 93 -22.22 1.47 -7.29
CA VAL A 93 -22.55 1.65 -5.86
C VAL A 93 -23.46 0.52 -5.39
N CYS A 94 -23.12 -0.03 -4.21
CA CYS A 94 -23.98 -0.95 -3.48
C CYS A 94 -24.05 -0.52 -2.02
N VAL A 95 -25.25 -0.41 -1.47
CA VAL A 95 -25.50 -0.13 -0.05
C VAL A 95 -26.47 -1.18 0.49
N MET A 96 -26.09 -1.84 1.59
CA MET A 96 -26.82 -2.94 2.20
C MET A 96 -27.02 -2.67 3.68
N SER A 97 -28.25 -2.86 4.19
CA SER A 97 -28.54 -2.85 5.63
C SER A 97 -27.93 -4.07 6.29
N LEU A 98 -27.24 -3.88 7.42
CA LEU A 98 -26.67 -4.99 8.20
C LEU A 98 -27.71 -5.71 9.06
N ASP A 99 -28.81 -5.06 9.41
CA ASP A 99 -29.84 -5.61 10.29
C ASP A 99 -30.69 -6.67 9.59
N GLY A 100 -31.05 -6.45 8.32
CA GLY A 100 -31.90 -7.38 7.57
C GLY A 100 -31.33 -7.86 6.24
N GLY A 101 -30.16 -7.34 5.80
CA GLY A 101 -29.58 -7.66 4.49
C GLY A 101 -30.32 -7.00 3.32
N GLU A 102 -31.21 -6.03 3.60
CA GLU A 102 -31.94 -5.27 2.58
C GLU A 102 -30.99 -4.47 1.71
N LEU A 103 -31.16 -4.52 0.38
CA LEU A 103 -30.48 -3.65 -0.55
C LEU A 103 -31.09 -2.23 -0.53
N ILE A 104 -30.40 -1.31 0.11
CA ILE A 104 -30.82 0.07 0.29
C ILE A 104 -30.69 0.86 -1.02
N TYR A 105 -29.52 0.71 -1.69
CA TYR A 105 -29.24 1.36 -2.96
C TYR A 105 -28.34 0.47 -3.83
N ARG A 106 -28.57 0.49 -5.14
CA ARG A 106 -27.74 -0.19 -6.13
C ARG A 106 -27.66 0.58 -7.44
N ARG A 107 -26.46 0.66 -8.00
CA ARG A 107 -26.18 1.19 -9.33
C ARG A 107 -24.97 0.45 -9.89
N ASN A 108 -25.11 -0.24 -11.02
CA ASN A 108 -24.04 -1.04 -11.63
C ASN A 108 -23.32 -1.95 -10.60
N ASP A 109 -24.06 -2.41 -9.59
CA ASP A 109 -23.49 -3.13 -8.46
C ASP A 109 -22.99 -4.54 -8.79
N ASP A 110 -23.43 -5.10 -9.93
CA ASP A 110 -22.96 -6.39 -10.48
C ASP A 110 -21.91 -6.20 -11.60
N ALA A 111 -21.56 -4.96 -11.98
CA ALA A 111 -20.50 -4.71 -12.96
C ALA A 111 -19.11 -4.82 -12.32
N LEU A 112 -18.11 -5.25 -13.10
CA LEU A 112 -16.73 -5.41 -12.65
C LEU A 112 -15.99 -4.07 -12.65
N PHE A 113 -15.32 -3.76 -11.55
CA PHE A 113 -14.48 -2.58 -11.35
C PHE A 113 -13.10 -2.99 -10.86
N THR A 114 -12.09 -2.20 -11.20
CA THR A 114 -10.79 -2.25 -10.52
C THR A 114 -10.96 -1.73 -9.08
N PRO A 115 -10.72 -2.55 -8.05
CA PRO A 115 -10.95 -2.17 -6.65
C PRO A 115 -9.92 -1.18 -6.10
N ALA A 116 -8.76 -1.05 -6.73
CA ALA A 116 -7.59 -0.43 -6.13
C ALA A 116 -7.40 -0.98 -4.70
N SER A 117 -6.95 -0.18 -3.74
CA SER A 117 -6.68 -0.65 -2.37
C SER A 117 -7.90 -1.13 -1.57
N VAL A 118 -9.13 -1.07 -2.10
CA VAL A 118 -10.29 -1.79 -1.52
C VAL A 118 -10.08 -3.31 -1.61
N GLN A 119 -9.23 -3.81 -2.52
CA GLN A 119 -8.76 -5.20 -2.58
C GLN A 119 -8.24 -5.69 -1.22
N LYS A 120 -7.59 -4.83 -0.44
CA LYS A 120 -7.08 -5.18 0.90
C LYS A 120 -8.15 -5.65 1.87
N LEU A 121 -9.42 -5.30 1.65
CA LEU A 121 -10.52 -5.83 2.46
C LEU A 121 -10.67 -7.33 2.29
N PHE A 122 -10.51 -7.86 1.06
CA PHE A 122 -10.56 -9.30 0.80
C PHE A 122 -9.35 -10.00 1.44
N THR A 123 -8.15 -9.44 1.26
CA THR A 123 -6.90 -9.98 1.80
C THR A 123 -6.91 -10.02 3.32
N THR A 124 -7.26 -8.90 3.97
CA THR A 124 -7.23 -8.81 5.44
C THR A 124 -8.36 -9.59 6.10
N ALA A 125 -9.54 -9.69 5.48
CA ALA A 125 -10.61 -10.55 5.94
C ALA A 125 -10.20 -12.03 5.86
N ALA A 126 -9.58 -12.44 4.74
CA ALA A 126 -9.10 -13.82 4.59
C ALA A 126 -8.00 -14.15 5.60
N ALA A 127 -7.03 -13.25 5.81
CA ALA A 127 -5.97 -13.44 6.80
C ALA A 127 -6.53 -13.60 8.23
N LEU A 128 -7.46 -12.73 8.64
CA LEU A 128 -8.12 -12.84 9.94
C LEU A 128 -8.95 -14.12 10.08
N ALA A 129 -9.56 -14.58 9.00
CA ALA A 129 -10.36 -15.83 8.99
C ALA A 129 -9.50 -17.10 9.05
N ILE A 130 -8.27 -17.06 8.53
CA ILE A 130 -7.32 -18.19 8.47
C ILE A 130 -6.48 -18.26 9.74
N PHE A 131 -5.83 -17.16 10.10
CA PHE A 131 -4.86 -17.12 11.20
C PHE A 131 -5.50 -16.76 12.55
N GLY A 132 -6.62 -16.02 12.53
CA GLY A 132 -7.19 -15.40 13.72
C GLY A 132 -6.53 -14.08 14.10
N PRO A 133 -7.23 -13.21 14.88
CA PRO A 133 -6.76 -11.86 15.19
C PRO A 133 -5.53 -11.81 16.12
N GLU A 134 -5.29 -12.87 16.90
CA GLU A 134 -4.19 -12.94 17.87
C GLU A 134 -2.91 -13.59 17.32
N HIS A 135 -2.92 -14.05 16.07
CA HIS A 135 -1.77 -14.67 15.43
C HIS A 135 -0.60 -13.69 15.35
N SER A 136 0.62 -14.19 15.60
CA SER A 136 1.89 -13.47 15.39
C SER A 136 2.78 -14.26 14.45
N PHE A 137 3.55 -13.55 13.63
CA PHE A 137 4.55 -14.14 12.74
C PHE A 137 5.89 -14.25 13.48
N SER A 138 6.63 -15.34 13.27
CA SER A 138 7.89 -15.59 13.96
C SER A 138 9.07 -15.58 12.99
N THR A 139 10.06 -14.73 13.27
CA THR A 139 11.35 -14.67 12.57
C THR A 139 12.45 -15.14 13.52
N THR A 140 13.36 -15.98 13.05
CA THR A 140 14.39 -16.57 13.91
C THR A 140 15.79 -16.22 13.45
N LEU A 141 16.70 -16.08 14.43
CA LEU A 141 18.15 -16.06 14.22
C LEU A 141 18.75 -17.34 14.80
N SER A 142 19.46 -18.06 13.97
CA SER A 142 20.09 -19.33 14.32
C SER A 142 21.60 -19.29 14.11
N LEU A 143 22.30 -20.10 14.89
CA LEU A 143 23.73 -20.33 14.76
C LEU A 143 23.96 -21.76 14.28
N ASP A 144 24.68 -21.91 13.17
CA ASP A 144 25.11 -23.20 12.62
C ASP A 144 26.65 -23.25 12.64
N GLY A 145 27.22 -23.75 13.73
CA GLY A 145 28.65 -23.74 13.90
C GLY A 145 29.12 -23.94 15.34
N THR A 146 30.35 -23.52 15.64
CA THR A 146 30.99 -23.70 16.93
C THR A 146 31.59 -22.40 17.44
N LEU A 147 31.30 -22.06 18.70
CA LEU A 147 31.93 -20.94 19.39
C LEU A 147 33.25 -21.44 20.05
N LEU A 148 34.35 -20.84 19.63
CA LEU A 148 35.68 -21.13 20.19
C LEU A 148 35.91 -20.36 21.50
N PRO A 149 36.82 -20.84 22.39
CA PRO A 149 37.16 -20.12 23.62
C PRO A 149 37.73 -18.71 23.41
N SER A 150 38.19 -18.39 22.21
CA SER A 150 38.67 -17.06 21.82
C SER A 150 37.52 -16.04 21.60
N GLY A 151 36.27 -16.48 21.59
CA GLY A 151 35.10 -15.68 21.18
C GLY A 151 34.92 -15.64 19.68
N GLU A 152 35.66 -16.41 18.89
CA GLU A 152 35.41 -16.56 17.45
C GLU A 152 34.35 -17.64 17.23
N PHE A 153 33.24 -17.27 16.59
CA PHE A 153 32.24 -18.21 16.09
C PHE A 153 32.64 -18.65 14.67
N VAL A 154 32.85 -19.96 14.50
CA VAL A 154 33.17 -20.56 13.19
C VAL A 154 31.96 -21.31 12.69
N GLY A 155 31.30 -20.72 11.68
CA GLY A 155 30.03 -21.23 11.16
C GLY A 155 29.17 -20.10 10.64
N ASN A 156 27.95 -20.42 10.27
CA ASN A 156 26.99 -19.49 9.67
C ASN A 156 25.98 -18.94 10.70
N VAL A 157 25.57 -17.71 10.50
CA VAL A 157 24.46 -17.08 11.19
C VAL A 157 23.29 -17.01 10.22
N ILE A 158 22.17 -17.63 10.56
CA ILE A 158 21.02 -17.79 9.64
C ILE A 158 19.88 -16.96 10.18
N LEU A 159 19.42 -15.99 9.38
CA LEU A 159 18.24 -15.17 9.63
C LEU A 159 17.08 -15.70 8.77
N LYS A 160 16.13 -16.41 9.41
CA LYS A 160 14.98 -17.02 8.73
C LYS A 160 13.73 -16.13 8.82
N GLY A 161 13.24 -15.72 7.66
CA GLY A 161 12.08 -14.85 7.53
C GLY A 161 10.75 -15.55 7.87
N GLY A 162 9.95 -14.90 8.70
CA GLY A 162 8.65 -15.39 9.12
C GLY A 162 7.45 -14.65 8.54
N ALA A 163 7.65 -13.87 7.50
CA ALA A 163 6.61 -13.00 6.90
C ALA A 163 6.08 -11.92 7.85
N ASP A 164 6.93 -11.42 8.74
CA ASP A 164 6.61 -10.29 9.62
C ASP A 164 6.76 -8.95 8.86
N PRO A 165 5.67 -8.20 8.58
CA PRO A 165 5.75 -6.92 7.88
C PRO A 165 6.06 -5.75 8.81
N THR A 166 6.29 -5.99 10.10
CA THR A 166 6.21 -4.94 11.12
C THR A 166 7.54 -4.20 11.37
N TRP A 167 8.65 -4.61 10.76
CA TRP A 167 9.97 -4.02 10.95
C TRP A 167 10.12 -2.67 10.25
N SER A 168 9.21 -1.76 10.55
CA SER A 168 9.22 -0.40 10.00
C SER A 168 8.50 0.60 10.91
N ALA A 169 8.79 1.88 10.69
CA ALA A 169 8.13 3.00 11.36
C ALA A 169 6.61 3.06 11.11
N ALA A 170 6.12 2.46 10.02
CA ALA A 170 4.69 2.37 9.74
C ALA A 170 3.94 1.59 10.84
N PHE A 171 4.63 0.64 11.46
CA PHE A 171 4.12 -0.17 12.57
C PHE A 171 4.64 0.29 13.95
N GLY A 172 5.38 1.40 14.01
CA GLY A 172 5.95 1.92 15.24
C GLY A 172 7.16 1.16 15.78
N VAL A 173 7.80 0.33 14.93
CA VAL A 173 8.99 -0.46 15.28
C VAL A 173 10.25 0.28 14.83
N ASP A 174 11.21 0.41 15.76
CA ASP A 174 12.58 0.83 15.45
C ASP A 174 13.42 -0.42 15.14
N ALA A 175 13.51 -0.72 13.86
CA ALA A 175 14.24 -1.91 13.40
C ALA A 175 15.76 -1.82 13.64
N ALA A 176 16.33 -0.62 13.72
CA ALA A 176 17.75 -0.47 14.07
C ALA A 176 18.00 -0.84 15.53
N ALA A 177 17.18 -0.35 16.45
CA ALA A 177 17.26 -0.72 17.86
C ALA A 177 17.04 -2.22 18.07
N MET A 178 16.10 -2.83 17.36
CA MET A 178 15.87 -4.28 17.41
C MET A 178 17.12 -5.07 16.98
N PHE A 179 17.79 -4.70 15.91
CA PHE A 179 19.02 -5.39 15.49
C PHE A 179 20.20 -5.11 16.43
N ASP A 180 20.25 -3.94 17.08
CA ASP A 180 21.24 -3.67 18.13
C ASP A 180 21.01 -4.60 19.35
N GLU A 181 19.76 -4.82 19.77
CA GLU A 181 19.41 -5.82 20.80
C GLU A 181 19.82 -7.24 20.39
N TRP A 182 19.64 -7.63 19.13
CA TRP A 182 20.08 -8.94 18.64
C TRP A 182 21.60 -9.08 18.65
N ALA A 183 22.33 -8.02 18.31
CA ALA A 183 23.78 -7.99 18.43
C ALA A 183 24.23 -8.08 19.90
N ASP A 184 23.47 -7.48 20.84
CA ASP A 184 23.72 -7.61 22.29
C ASP A 184 23.53 -9.05 22.77
N VAL A 185 22.53 -9.78 22.26
CA VAL A 185 22.35 -11.21 22.55
C VAL A 185 23.57 -12.01 22.09
N LEU A 186 24.04 -11.80 20.84
CA LEU A 186 25.23 -12.50 20.34
C LEU A 186 26.49 -12.17 21.14
N ASP A 187 26.67 -10.90 21.53
CA ASP A 187 27.77 -10.48 22.40
C ASP A 187 27.69 -11.14 23.77
N SER A 188 26.49 -11.29 24.36
CA SER A 188 26.25 -11.94 25.66
C SER A 188 26.58 -13.44 25.64
N LEU A 189 26.40 -14.10 24.47
CA LEU A 189 26.84 -15.48 24.24
C LEU A 189 28.35 -15.62 24.12
N GLY A 190 29.10 -14.52 24.14
CA GLY A 190 30.54 -14.48 24.03
C GLY A 190 31.09 -14.39 22.62
N ILE A 191 30.25 -14.14 21.62
CA ILE A 191 30.66 -13.99 20.22
C ILE A 191 31.31 -12.62 20.03
N ARG A 192 32.59 -12.60 19.66
CA ARG A 192 33.40 -11.40 19.38
C ARG A 192 33.76 -11.26 17.92
N SER A 193 33.68 -12.36 17.19
CA SER A 193 33.87 -12.39 15.74
C SER A 193 33.14 -13.58 15.12
N ILE A 194 32.66 -13.39 13.89
CA ILE A 194 32.02 -14.43 13.09
C ILE A 194 32.95 -14.72 11.90
N LYS A 195 33.34 -16.00 11.76
CA LYS A 195 34.09 -16.55 10.63
C LYS A 195 33.19 -17.54 9.90
N GLY A 196 32.52 -17.05 8.88
CA GLY A 196 31.49 -17.73 8.12
C GLY A 196 30.51 -16.70 7.56
N ASN A 197 29.37 -17.14 7.07
CA ASN A 197 28.44 -16.27 6.38
C ASN A 197 27.26 -15.84 7.27
N ILE A 198 26.61 -14.74 6.89
CA ILE A 198 25.27 -14.41 7.35
C ILE A 198 24.34 -14.74 6.20
N ILE A 199 23.39 -15.63 6.44
CA ILE A 199 22.51 -16.22 5.44
C ILE A 199 21.09 -15.74 5.72
N GLY A 200 20.40 -15.23 4.70
CA GLY A 200 18.97 -14.95 4.73
C GLY A 200 18.21 -16.18 4.21
N ASP A 201 17.36 -16.76 5.05
CA ASP A 201 16.45 -17.82 4.65
C ASP A 201 15.07 -17.19 4.37
N ASP A 202 14.76 -17.03 3.09
CA ASP A 202 13.49 -16.49 2.59
C ASP A 202 12.66 -17.53 1.82
N ASP A 203 12.98 -18.81 1.93
CA ASP A 203 12.28 -19.96 1.33
C ASP A 203 10.81 -20.11 1.74
N MET A 204 10.34 -19.34 2.73
CA MET A 204 8.92 -19.29 3.06
C MET A 204 8.09 -18.83 1.87
N PHE A 205 8.64 -17.94 1.01
CA PHE A 205 8.00 -17.46 -0.21
C PHE A 205 8.76 -17.95 -1.44
N ASP A 206 8.10 -17.91 -2.60
CA ASP A 206 8.75 -18.12 -3.90
C ASP A 206 9.55 -16.85 -4.30
N ASP A 207 10.49 -17.02 -5.24
CA ASP A 207 11.40 -15.95 -5.69
C ASP A 207 10.74 -14.94 -6.64
N VAL A 208 9.44 -15.08 -6.87
CA VAL A 208 8.70 -14.09 -7.65
C VAL A 208 8.51 -12.83 -6.80
N ALA A 209 9.31 -11.80 -7.08
CA ALA A 209 9.41 -10.59 -6.26
C ALA A 209 8.25 -9.61 -6.44
N TYR A 210 7.57 -9.63 -7.58
CA TYR A 210 6.50 -8.69 -7.95
C TYR A 210 5.24 -9.41 -8.37
N ALA A 211 4.08 -8.88 -7.97
CA ALA A 211 2.79 -9.46 -8.35
C ALA A 211 2.47 -9.22 -9.84
N PRO A 212 1.67 -10.10 -10.46
CA PRO A 212 1.23 -9.93 -11.85
C PRO A 212 0.50 -8.62 -12.09
N GLY A 213 0.86 -7.92 -13.17
CA GLY A 213 0.19 -6.70 -13.60
C GLY A 213 0.61 -5.43 -12.87
N TRP A 214 1.70 -5.44 -12.08
CA TRP A 214 2.34 -4.23 -11.61
C TRP A 214 3.03 -3.52 -12.77
N ALA A 215 2.88 -2.21 -12.85
CA ALA A 215 3.46 -1.42 -13.92
C ALA A 215 4.95 -1.16 -13.64
N TRP A 216 5.77 -1.20 -14.68
CA TRP A 216 7.23 -1.03 -14.55
C TRP A 216 7.65 0.32 -13.95
N ASP A 217 6.86 1.38 -14.17
CA ASP A 217 7.06 2.72 -13.65
C ASP A 217 6.63 2.89 -12.19
N ASP A 218 5.90 1.91 -11.64
CA ASP A 218 5.58 1.82 -10.22
C ASP A 218 6.74 1.22 -9.40
N LEU A 219 7.53 0.31 -10.00
CA LEU A 219 8.50 -0.52 -9.27
C LEU A 219 9.58 0.26 -8.49
N PRO A 220 10.06 1.45 -8.91
CA PRO A 220 11.00 2.22 -8.11
C PRO A 220 10.39 2.85 -6.84
N TRP A 221 9.06 2.90 -6.74
CA TRP A 221 8.37 3.54 -5.62
C TRP A 221 8.12 2.58 -4.45
N SER A 222 8.13 3.11 -3.23
CA SER A 222 7.92 2.33 -2.01
C SER A 222 6.55 1.65 -1.90
N TYR A 223 5.58 2.02 -2.73
CA TYR A 223 4.27 1.38 -2.75
C TYR A 223 4.24 0.12 -3.64
N ALA A 224 5.32 -0.14 -4.40
CA ALA A 224 5.50 -1.34 -5.23
C ALA A 224 6.85 -2.03 -4.94
N PRO A 225 7.17 -2.34 -3.66
CA PRO A 225 8.44 -2.94 -3.32
C PRO A 225 8.45 -4.43 -3.69
N GLN A 226 9.63 -5.00 -3.81
CA GLN A 226 9.79 -6.46 -3.86
C GLN A 226 9.25 -7.09 -2.57
N VAL A 227 8.64 -8.27 -2.70
CA VAL A 227 7.93 -8.96 -1.61
C VAL A 227 8.67 -10.25 -1.25
N GLY A 228 9.25 -10.27 -0.05
CA GLY A 228 9.89 -11.42 0.55
C GLY A 228 9.43 -11.62 2.00
N PRO A 229 9.72 -12.76 2.64
CA PRO A 229 9.36 -13.02 4.03
C PRO A 229 10.28 -12.32 5.03
N LEU A 230 11.44 -11.79 4.58
CA LEU A 230 12.31 -10.86 5.28
C LEU A 230 12.03 -9.45 4.73
N ALA A 231 11.46 -8.57 5.55
CA ALA A 231 11.10 -7.22 5.15
C ALA A 231 11.56 -6.21 6.22
N LEU A 232 12.37 -5.22 5.80
CA LEU A 232 12.92 -4.20 6.65
C LEU A 232 12.62 -2.81 6.08
N TYR A 233 12.15 -1.86 6.91
CA TYR A 233 11.83 -0.47 6.52
C TYR A 233 10.86 -0.38 5.33
N ASP A 234 9.91 -1.32 5.23
CA ASP A 234 8.97 -1.48 4.11
C ASP A 234 9.67 -1.82 2.78
N ASN A 235 10.85 -2.43 2.82
CA ASN A 235 11.73 -2.68 1.67
C ASN A 235 11.97 -1.41 0.84
N ALA A 236 12.22 -0.29 1.55
CA ALA A 236 12.35 1.03 0.96
C ALA A 236 13.31 1.93 1.77
N VAL A 237 13.79 2.96 1.09
CA VAL A 237 14.51 4.07 1.70
C VAL A 237 13.76 5.38 1.52
N ALA A 238 13.78 6.26 2.52
CA ALA A 238 13.34 7.63 2.34
C ALA A 238 14.50 8.48 1.82
N VAL A 239 14.25 9.21 0.74
CA VAL A 239 15.23 10.10 0.08
C VAL A 239 14.77 11.53 0.29
N SER A 240 15.46 12.25 1.15
CA SER A 240 15.22 13.67 1.40
C SER A 240 16.09 14.50 0.47
N VAL A 241 15.43 15.36 -0.31
CA VAL A 241 16.08 16.29 -1.24
C VAL A 241 15.84 17.71 -0.73
N THR A 242 16.91 18.36 -0.30
CA THR A 242 16.87 19.70 0.29
C THR A 242 17.30 20.73 -0.73
N HIS A 243 16.52 21.82 -0.86
CA HIS A 243 16.82 22.93 -1.73
C HIS A 243 18.09 23.68 -1.26
N PRO A 244 19.06 23.96 -2.16
CA PRO A 244 20.35 24.54 -1.76
C PRO A 244 20.30 26.05 -1.49
N GLY A 245 19.16 26.71 -1.70
CA GLY A 245 19.04 28.15 -1.85
C GLY A 245 19.12 28.57 -3.32
N LEU A 246 19.02 29.86 -3.59
CA LEU A 246 19.04 30.37 -4.96
C LEU A 246 20.47 30.51 -5.55
N ASP A 247 21.52 30.31 -4.77
CA ASP A 247 22.92 30.56 -5.12
C ASP A 247 23.69 29.36 -5.68
N ALA A 248 23.00 28.48 -6.44
CA ALA A 248 23.61 27.62 -7.47
C ALA A 248 24.39 26.37 -7.04
N GLU A 249 24.23 25.85 -5.84
CA GLU A 249 24.74 24.50 -5.52
C GLU A 249 23.72 23.41 -5.90
N PRO A 250 24.16 22.16 -6.16
CA PRO A 250 23.23 21.06 -6.37
C PRO A 250 22.43 20.76 -5.09
N PRO A 251 21.19 20.27 -5.21
CA PRO A 251 20.38 19.91 -4.04
C PRO A 251 21.07 18.82 -3.21
N GLN A 252 20.97 18.95 -1.89
CA GLN A 252 21.50 17.93 -0.98
C GLN A 252 20.55 16.74 -0.92
N VAL A 253 21.10 15.54 -1.08
CA VAL A 253 20.36 14.28 -0.99
C VAL A 253 20.80 13.51 0.24
N ARG A 254 19.84 13.09 1.08
CA ARG A 254 20.09 12.23 2.25
C ARG A 254 19.17 11.04 2.23
N LEU A 255 19.71 9.87 2.60
CA LEU A 255 18.97 8.62 2.75
C LEU A 255 18.60 8.40 4.21
N HIS A 256 17.42 7.86 4.45
CA HIS A 256 16.97 7.41 5.75
C HIS A 256 16.24 6.05 5.62
N PRO A 257 16.71 4.97 6.31
CA PRO A 257 17.93 4.95 7.12
C PRO A 257 19.16 5.28 6.28
N GLU A 258 20.20 5.83 6.92
CA GLU A 258 21.50 6.03 6.28
C GLU A 258 22.07 4.66 5.88
N THR A 259 22.43 4.49 4.60
CA THR A 259 22.87 3.21 4.07
C THR A 259 23.68 3.40 2.79
N GLU A 260 24.67 2.54 2.59
CA GLU A 260 25.40 2.41 1.33
C GLU A 260 24.79 1.34 0.41
N TYR A 261 23.74 0.65 0.86
CA TYR A 261 23.05 -0.36 0.06
C TYR A 261 22.37 0.22 -1.16
N VAL A 262 21.90 1.46 -1.07
CA VAL A 262 21.25 2.20 -2.16
C VAL A 262 22.10 3.42 -2.52
N ARG A 263 22.32 3.64 -3.81
CA ARG A 263 22.96 4.83 -4.35
C ARG A 263 21.96 5.67 -5.15
N VAL A 264 21.74 6.92 -4.74
CA VAL A 264 20.91 7.86 -5.48
C VAL A 264 21.78 8.82 -6.29
N ILE A 265 21.49 8.94 -7.58
CA ILE A 265 22.14 9.87 -8.51
C ILE A 265 21.10 10.97 -8.82
N PRO A 266 21.24 12.18 -8.23
CA PRO A 266 20.30 13.25 -8.49
C PRO A 266 20.58 13.93 -9.83
N SER A 267 19.53 14.05 -10.66
CA SER A 267 19.49 14.87 -11.87
C SER A 267 18.31 15.84 -11.76
N ILE A 268 18.42 16.75 -10.78
CA ILE A 268 17.33 17.62 -10.32
C ILE A 268 17.65 19.07 -10.65
N ARG A 269 16.75 19.72 -11.38
CA ARG A 269 16.82 21.15 -11.65
C ARG A 269 16.14 21.92 -10.51
N VAL A 270 16.87 22.83 -9.89
CA VAL A 270 16.36 23.73 -8.87
C VAL A 270 15.55 24.85 -9.52
N LEU A 271 14.40 25.17 -8.97
CA LEU A 271 13.49 26.24 -9.40
C LEU A 271 13.17 27.14 -8.22
N ASP A 272 12.77 28.38 -8.48
CA ASP A 272 12.22 29.29 -7.47
C ASP A 272 10.84 28.82 -6.96
N SER A 273 10.25 29.57 -6.02
CA SER A 273 8.95 29.24 -5.41
C SER A 273 7.77 29.23 -6.36
N THR A 274 7.91 29.76 -7.59
CA THR A 274 6.84 29.76 -8.61
C THR A 274 6.84 28.46 -9.41
N GLY A 275 7.90 27.66 -9.30
CA GLY A 275 8.02 26.36 -9.95
C GLY A 275 7.16 25.28 -9.32
N VAL A 276 7.18 24.09 -9.92
CA VAL A 276 6.54 22.89 -9.41
C VAL A 276 7.60 21.85 -9.07
N THR A 277 7.54 21.32 -7.86
CA THR A 277 8.35 20.16 -7.48
C THR A 277 7.74 18.90 -8.08
N ALA A 278 8.55 18.19 -8.88
CA ALA A 278 8.19 16.91 -9.47
C ALA A 278 9.45 16.04 -9.56
N LEU A 279 9.50 14.96 -8.80
CA LEU A 279 10.61 14.02 -8.76
C LEU A 279 10.16 12.68 -9.33
N THR A 280 10.95 12.11 -10.22
CA THR A 280 10.69 10.81 -10.86
C THR A 280 11.92 9.93 -10.71
N PRO A 281 11.81 8.80 -10.01
CA PRO A 281 12.88 7.83 -9.92
C PRO A 281 12.91 6.93 -11.16
N LEU A 282 14.11 6.58 -11.60
CA LEU A 282 14.38 5.54 -12.57
C LEU A 282 15.36 4.54 -11.96
N ARG A 283 15.08 3.28 -12.12
CA ARG A 283 15.93 2.19 -11.63
C ARG A 283 15.89 1.02 -12.60
N ASP A 284 17.05 0.54 -12.98
CA ASP A 284 17.14 -0.72 -13.72
C ASP A 284 16.77 -1.91 -12.82
N PRO A 285 16.14 -2.96 -13.36
CA PRO A 285 15.92 -4.20 -12.63
C PRO A 285 17.23 -4.76 -12.06
N SER A 286 17.17 -5.36 -10.88
CA SER A 286 18.32 -5.94 -10.15
C SER A 286 19.42 -4.92 -9.83
N SER A 287 19.04 -3.66 -9.58
CA SER A 287 19.96 -2.58 -9.25
C SER A 287 19.46 -1.76 -8.07
N ASN A 288 20.38 -1.35 -7.20
CA ASN A 288 20.14 -0.35 -6.14
C ASN A 288 20.75 1.02 -6.47
N VAL A 289 21.05 1.25 -7.76
CA VAL A 289 21.39 2.59 -8.27
C VAL A 289 20.11 3.22 -8.82
N ILE A 290 19.69 4.32 -8.21
CA ILE A 290 18.45 5.02 -8.56
C ILE A 290 18.79 6.40 -9.11
N GLU A 291 18.42 6.68 -10.34
CA GLU A 291 18.45 8.04 -10.89
C GLU A 291 17.19 8.79 -10.45
N LEU A 292 17.37 9.90 -9.75
CA LEU A 292 16.27 10.74 -9.31
C LEU A 292 16.23 12.01 -10.16
N ASN A 293 15.31 12.03 -11.12
CA ASN A 293 15.17 13.10 -12.10
C ASN A 293 14.05 14.08 -11.72
N GLY A 294 14.12 15.32 -12.22
CA GLY A 294 12.98 16.23 -12.12
C GLY A 294 13.32 17.66 -11.72
N THR A 295 12.38 18.27 -11.00
CA THR A 295 12.46 19.65 -10.53
C THR A 295 12.19 19.74 -9.04
N LEU A 296 12.91 20.64 -8.35
CA LEU A 296 12.70 21.00 -6.96
C LEU A 296 12.46 22.50 -6.87
N ALA A 297 11.25 22.90 -6.50
CA ALA A 297 10.86 24.29 -6.32
C ALA A 297 11.01 24.70 -4.85
N GLY A 298 11.49 25.92 -4.60
CA GLY A 298 11.67 26.45 -3.25
C GLY A 298 12.46 27.74 -3.25
N ILE A 299 12.81 28.26 -2.08
CA ILE A 299 13.58 29.50 -1.91
C ILE A 299 14.72 29.33 -0.90
N THR A 300 14.58 28.41 0.04
CA THR A 300 15.46 28.32 1.20
C THR A 300 16.01 26.91 1.40
N THR A 301 17.11 26.81 2.15
CA THR A 301 17.69 25.53 2.55
C THR A 301 16.82 24.73 3.53
N SER A 302 15.68 25.27 3.99
CA SER A 302 14.68 24.55 4.77
C SER A 302 13.65 23.82 3.90
N ASP A 303 13.55 24.15 2.61
CA ASP A 303 12.60 23.51 1.69
C ASP A 303 13.13 22.11 1.34
N THR A 304 12.53 21.11 1.95
CA THR A 304 12.90 19.70 1.78
C THR A 304 11.70 18.90 1.32
N VAL A 305 11.91 18.09 0.30
CA VAL A 305 10.94 17.10 -0.17
C VAL A 305 11.49 15.71 0.08
N THR A 306 10.66 14.84 0.63
CA THR A 306 11.02 13.44 0.87
C THR A 306 10.18 12.53 -0.01
N VAL A 307 10.85 11.70 -0.79
CA VAL A 307 10.25 10.59 -1.54
C VAL A 307 10.69 9.26 -0.94
N ARG A 308 9.88 8.23 -1.05
CA ARG A 308 10.23 6.88 -0.59
C ARG A 308 10.38 5.96 -1.79
N LEU A 309 11.54 5.33 -1.90
CA LEU A 309 11.93 4.51 -3.03
C LEU A 309 12.18 3.07 -2.58
N SER A 310 11.71 2.11 -3.37
CA SER A 310 11.89 0.68 -3.09
C SER A 310 13.35 0.26 -3.27
N VAL A 311 13.77 -0.76 -2.54
CA VAL A 311 15.07 -1.41 -2.71
C VAL A 311 14.94 -2.68 -3.55
N ASP A 312 16.00 -3.08 -4.21
CA ASP A 312 16.17 -4.38 -4.84
C ASP A 312 16.78 -5.36 -3.84
N ASN A 313 16.35 -6.62 -3.86
CA ASN A 313 16.72 -7.70 -2.97
C ASN A 313 16.53 -7.34 -1.47
N PRO A 314 15.29 -7.45 -0.95
CA PRO A 314 14.96 -7.16 0.45
C PRO A 314 15.73 -8.03 1.45
N THR A 315 16.00 -9.29 1.10
CA THR A 315 16.76 -10.22 1.94
C THR A 315 18.18 -9.70 2.17
N ALA A 316 18.90 -9.38 1.10
CA ALA A 316 20.22 -8.79 1.20
C ALA A 316 20.20 -7.42 1.92
N TYR A 317 19.16 -6.59 1.71
CA TYR A 317 18.99 -5.32 2.43
C TYR A 317 18.85 -5.54 3.94
N THR A 318 18.08 -6.52 4.35
CA THR A 318 17.89 -6.89 5.75
C THR A 318 19.20 -7.36 6.36
N LEU A 319 19.94 -8.25 5.68
CA LEU A 319 21.24 -8.73 6.13
C LEU A 319 22.29 -7.62 6.21
N TRP A 320 22.24 -6.65 5.27
CA TRP A 320 23.12 -5.47 5.30
C TRP A 320 22.97 -4.69 6.61
N HIS A 321 21.73 -4.40 7.00
CA HIS A 321 21.43 -3.67 8.23
C HIS A 321 21.75 -4.48 9.49
N PHE A 322 21.51 -5.78 9.48
CA PHE A 322 21.93 -6.66 10.59
C PHE A 322 23.45 -6.68 10.75
N ARG A 323 24.22 -6.82 9.67
CA ARG A 323 25.69 -6.70 9.70
C ARG A 323 26.13 -5.35 10.28
N ALA A 324 25.48 -4.26 9.92
CA ALA A 324 25.80 -2.93 10.45
C ALA A 324 25.58 -2.86 11.98
N ALA A 325 24.55 -3.52 12.52
CA ALA A 325 24.33 -3.64 13.96
C ALA A 325 25.45 -4.45 14.65
N LEU A 326 25.88 -5.56 14.07
CA LEU A 326 27.04 -6.32 14.58
C LEU A 326 28.30 -5.45 14.64
N GLN A 327 28.56 -4.64 13.61
CA GLN A 327 29.70 -3.73 13.55
C GLN A 327 29.61 -2.64 14.64
N ARG A 328 28.44 -2.04 14.85
CA ARG A 328 28.22 -1.06 15.93
C ARG A 328 28.49 -1.65 17.31
N ARG A 329 28.12 -2.92 17.49
CA ARG A 329 28.41 -3.67 18.74
C ARG A 329 29.88 -4.08 18.88
N GLY A 330 30.69 -3.98 17.83
CA GLY A 330 32.09 -4.39 17.83
C GLY A 330 32.31 -5.87 17.50
N ILE A 331 31.27 -6.60 17.08
CA ILE A 331 31.38 -7.97 16.59
C ILE A 331 31.95 -7.92 15.16
N ARG A 332 33.14 -8.47 15.00
CA ARG A 332 33.82 -8.49 13.68
C ARG A 332 33.22 -9.57 12.81
N PHE A 333 32.88 -9.23 11.59
CA PHE A 333 32.36 -10.17 10.60
C PHE A 333 33.35 -10.37 9.45
N ARG A 334 33.63 -11.63 9.13
CA ARG A 334 34.51 -12.04 8.03
C ARG A 334 33.83 -13.14 7.22
N GLY A 335 33.04 -12.75 6.27
CA GLY A 335 32.25 -13.63 5.41
C GLY A 335 31.43 -12.86 4.38
N ALA A 336 30.51 -13.54 3.73
CA ALA A 336 29.56 -12.99 2.78
C ALA A 336 28.17 -12.86 3.40
N LEU A 337 27.35 -11.95 2.85
CA LEU A 337 25.91 -11.93 3.03
C LEU A 337 25.34 -12.74 1.86
N LEU A 338 24.67 -13.82 2.13
CA LEU A 338 24.19 -14.78 1.13
C LEU A 338 22.68 -14.97 1.28
N ASP A 339 22.04 -15.27 0.17
CA ASP A 339 20.74 -15.88 0.14
C ASP A 339 20.87 -17.38 0.42
N ILE A 340 19.83 -17.99 0.99
CA ILE A 340 19.82 -19.44 1.25
C ILE A 340 19.98 -20.24 -0.05
N ASP A 341 19.44 -19.73 -1.15
CA ASP A 341 19.53 -20.33 -2.49
C ASP A 341 20.94 -20.37 -3.06
N ASP A 342 21.83 -19.47 -2.60
CA ASP A 342 23.24 -19.43 -3.00
C ASP A 342 24.11 -20.48 -2.26
N VAL A 343 23.53 -21.23 -1.31
CA VAL A 343 24.29 -22.11 -0.42
C VAL A 343 23.89 -23.58 -0.63
N ASN A 344 24.83 -24.37 -1.18
CA ASN A 344 24.58 -25.78 -1.57
C ASN A 344 24.40 -26.76 -0.40
N ASP A 345 24.67 -26.39 0.87
CA ASP A 345 24.75 -27.31 2.00
C ASP A 345 24.26 -26.70 3.33
N VAL A 346 23.21 -25.88 3.32
CA VAL A 346 22.49 -25.56 4.56
C VAL A 346 21.35 -26.56 4.75
N SER A 347 21.68 -27.75 5.18
CA SER A 347 20.70 -28.60 5.83
C SER A 347 20.57 -28.10 7.27
N PRO A 348 19.37 -27.81 7.80
CA PRO A 348 19.20 -27.61 9.23
C PRO A 348 19.61 -28.92 9.92
N ASP A 349 20.87 -29.00 10.27
CA ASP A 349 21.47 -30.14 10.97
C ASP A 349 21.10 -30.02 12.46
N GLU A 350 21.26 -31.13 13.19
CA GLU A 350 21.14 -31.20 14.67
C GLU A 350 22.04 -30.17 15.42
N ARG A 351 22.94 -29.48 14.69
CA ARG A 351 23.86 -28.44 15.19
C ARG A 351 23.30 -27.03 15.12
N THR A 352 22.21 -26.80 14.35
CA THR A 352 21.61 -25.46 14.21
C THR A 352 20.84 -25.10 15.47
N GLN A 353 21.30 -24.06 16.17
CA GLN A 353 20.70 -23.59 17.41
C GLN A 353 19.97 -22.26 17.16
N VAL A 354 18.65 -22.21 17.39
CA VAL A 354 17.91 -20.94 17.45
C VAL A 354 18.36 -20.18 18.71
N VAL A 355 18.86 -18.97 18.53
CA VAL A 355 19.32 -18.10 19.64
C VAL A 355 18.40 -16.91 19.86
N ILE A 356 17.64 -16.53 18.84
CA ILE A 356 16.62 -15.48 18.92
C ILE A 356 15.38 -15.95 18.17
N GLU A 357 14.23 -15.79 18.82
CA GLU A 357 12.91 -15.91 18.19
C GLU A 357 12.16 -14.60 18.42
N HIS A 358 11.91 -13.88 17.33
CA HIS A 358 11.16 -12.63 17.35
C HIS A 358 9.74 -12.86 16.87
N SER A 359 8.77 -12.46 17.68
CA SER A 359 7.35 -12.50 17.33
C SER A 359 6.85 -11.12 16.96
N SER A 360 6.13 -11.03 15.84
CA SER A 360 5.46 -9.80 15.43
C SER A 360 4.37 -9.37 16.43
N MET A 361 3.87 -8.15 16.29
CA MET A 361 2.62 -7.78 16.94
C MET A 361 1.45 -8.67 16.44
N PRO A 362 0.36 -8.81 17.21
CA PRO A 362 -0.81 -9.59 16.79
C PRO A 362 -1.40 -9.11 15.46
N LEU A 363 -1.91 -10.06 14.67
CA LEU A 363 -2.45 -9.81 13.32
C LEU A 363 -3.52 -8.70 13.29
N ARG A 364 -4.36 -8.57 14.34
CA ARG A 364 -5.33 -7.46 14.43
C ARG A 364 -4.67 -6.08 14.31
N ASN A 365 -3.46 -5.91 14.86
CA ASN A 365 -2.72 -4.64 14.81
C ASN A 365 -2.07 -4.47 13.42
N ILE A 366 -1.53 -5.54 12.84
CA ILE A 366 -1.00 -5.55 11.47
C ILE A 366 -2.09 -5.15 10.49
N VAL A 367 -3.26 -5.78 10.57
CA VAL A 367 -4.42 -5.47 9.71
C VAL A 367 -4.90 -4.03 9.91
N ALA A 368 -4.82 -3.49 11.13
CA ALA A 368 -5.17 -2.09 11.39
C ALA A 368 -4.25 -1.14 10.61
N VAL A 369 -2.94 -1.33 10.65
CA VAL A 369 -2.01 -0.52 9.87
C VAL A 369 -2.25 -0.69 8.37
N ILE A 370 -2.40 -1.93 7.88
CA ILE A 370 -2.65 -2.22 6.46
C ILE A 370 -3.89 -1.47 5.95
N ASN A 371 -5.00 -1.51 6.67
CA ASN A 371 -6.24 -0.92 6.21
C ASN A 371 -6.28 0.61 6.41
N GLN A 372 -5.76 1.13 7.52
CA GLN A 372 -5.77 2.56 7.84
C GLN A 372 -4.81 3.35 6.98
N THR A 373 -3.58 2.86 6.76
CA THR A 373 -2.55 3.54 5.98
C THR A 373 -2.49 3.09 4.52
N SER A 374 -3.23 2.03 4.19
CA SER A 374 -3.20 1.40 2.86
C SER A 374 -1.86 0.75 2.52
N HIS A 375 -1.24 0.07 3.49
CA HIS A 375 0.10 -0.50 3.39
C HIS A 375 0.14 -1.67 2.40
N ASN A 376 0.84 -1.52 1.26
CA ASN A 376 0.85 -2.52 0.19
C ASN A 376 1.68 -3.74 0.56
N LEU A 377 2.94 -3.55 0.98
CA LEU A 377 3.84 -4.65 1.32
C LEU A 377 3.21 -5.61 2.34
N GLY A 378 2.63 -5.09 3.42
CA GLY A 378 1.98 -5.94 4.42
C GLY A 378 0.80 -6.73 3.87
N ALA A 379 0.04 -6.18 2.91
CA ALA A 379 -1.06 -6.90 2.27
C ALA A 379 -0.55 -8.04 1.37
N GLU A 380 0.54 -7.81 0.63
CA GLU A 380 1.17 -8.85 -0.21
C GLU A 380 1.81 -9.96 0.65
N MET A 381 2.51 -9.58 1.73
CA MET A 381 3.10 -10.55 2.64
C MET A 381 2.03 -11.43 3.30
N LEU A 382 0.88 -10.84 3.71
CA LEU A 382 -0.25 -11.63 4.23
C LEU A 382 -0.81 -12.59 3.18
N LEU A 383 -0.90 -12.16 1.90
CA LEU A 383 -1.37 -13.03 0.83
C LEU A 383 -0.43 -14.21 0.63
N LYS A 384 0.88 -13.97 0.48
CA LYS A 384 1.86 -15.06 0.30
C LYS A 384 1.94 -15.95 1.55
N ALA A 385 1.85 -15.38 2.76
CA ALA A 385 1.83 -16.14 4.02
C ALA A 385 0.62 -17.08 4.12
N MET A 386 -0.56 -16.66 3.65
CA MET A 386 -1.72 -17.57 3.55
C MET A 386 -1.45 -18.72 2.57
N GLY A 387 -0.75 -18.44 1.47
CA GLY A 387 -0.33 -19.48 0.50
C GLY A 387 0.66 -20.48 1.06
N TRP A 388 1.50 -20.08 2.01
CA TRP A 388 2.49 -20.94 2.68
C TRP A 388 1.88 -22.16 3.34
N GLN A 389 0.65 -22.07 3.87
CA GLN A 389 -0.04 -23.22 4.46
C GLN A 389 -0.31 -24.36 3.48
N GLN A 390 -0.14 -24.12 2.18
CA GLN A 390 -0.27 -25.10 1.10
C GLN A 390 1.08 -25.50 0.48
N GLY A 391 2.18 -25.19 1.13
CA GLY A 391 3.56 -25.36 0.68
C GLY A 391 4.26 -24.01 0.61
N GLN A 392 5.06 -23.74 -0.46
CA GLN A 392 5.75 -22.47 -0.61
C GLN A 392 4.76 -21.32 -0.87
N GLY A 393 4.94 -20.20 -0.18
CA GLY A 393 4.08 -19.01 -0.28
C GLY A 393 4.24 -18.31 -1.63
N SER A 394 3.16 -18.27 -2.42
CA SER A 394 3.13 -17.63 -3.73
C SER A 394 1.86 -16.80 -3.92
N TRP A 395 1.84 -15.92 -4.94
CA TRP A 395 0.61 -15.17 -5.27
C TRP A 395 -0.54 -16.11 -5.62
N ASP A 396 -0.31 -17.10 -6.49
CA ASP A 396 -1.37 -18.01 -6.94
C ASP A 396 -1.99 -18.78 -5.78
N ARG A 397 -1.17 -19.36 -4.89
CA ARG A 397 -1.67 -20.10 -3.71
C ARG A 397 -2.39 -19.18 -2.73
N GLY A 398 -1.85 -17.99 -2.49
CA GLY A 398 -2.50 -17.00 -1.63
C GLY A 398 -3.85 -16.54 -2.19
N VAL A 399 -3.93 -16.30 -3.49
CA VAL A 399 -5.18 -15.97 -4.21
C VAL A 399 -6.19 -17.11 -4.08
N ASP A 400 -5.76 -18.37 -4.22
CA ASP A 400 -6.64 -19.52 -4.08
C ASP A 400 -7.21 -19.64 -2.65
N VAL A 401 -6.40 -19.36 -1.62
CA VAL A 401 -6.86 -19.30 -0.23
C VAL A 401 -7.88 -18.17 -0.06
N ILE A 402 -7.61 -16.95 -0.55
CA ILE A 402 -8.57 -15.84 -0.49
C ILE A 402 -9.89 -16.25 -1.15
N LYS A 403 -9.85 -16.78 -2.38
CA LYS A 403 -11.05 -17.23 -3.11
C LYS A 403 -11.82 -18.32 -2.35
N ALA A 404 -11.12 -19.24 -1.69
CA ALA A 404 -11.75 -20.28 -0.87
C ALA A 404 -12.48 -19.69 0.35
N VAL A 405 -11.85 -18.75 1.06
CA VAL A 405 -12.49 -18.03 2.17
C VAL A 405 -13.71 -17.26 1.68
N LEU A 406 -13.59 -16.50 0.60
CA LEU A 406 -14.70 -15.70 0.07
C LEU A 406 -15.90 -16.56 -0.37
N ARG A 407 -15.64 -17.73 -0.97
CA ARG A 407 -16.72 -18.71 -1.27
C ARG A 407 -17.39 -19.22 -0.01
N ARG A 408 -16.61 -19.59 1.02
CA ARG A 408 -17.14 -20.04 2.32
C ARG A 408 -18.02 -18.99 3.00
N GLU A 409 -17.59 -17.73 2.91
CA GLU A 409 -18.34 -16.59 3.45
C GLU A 409 -19.53 -16.15 2.56
N GLY A 410 -19.75 -16.80 1.42
CA GLY A 410 -20.86 -16.50 0.52
C GLY A 410 -20.75 -15.15 -0.21
N VAL A 411 -19.53 -14.67 -0.43
CA VAL A 411 -19.28 -13.41 -1.17
C VAL A 411 -19.51 -13.59 -2.68
N GLY A 412 -19.55 -14.82 -3.15
CA GLY A 412 -19.76 -15.15 -4.55
C GLY A 412 -18.47 -15.47 -5.31
N SER A 413 -18.63 -15.69 -6.61
CA SER A 413 -17.56 -15.97 -7.56
C SER A 413 -17.55 -14.90 -8.66
N GLY A 414 -16.64 -15.03 -9.64
CA GLY A 414 -16.61 -14.10 -10.78
C GLY A 414 -15.78 -12.83 -10.53
N MET A 415 -14.91 -12.84 -9.51
CA MET A 415 -13.88 -11.84 -9.31
C MET A 415 -12.53 -12.30 -9.87
N ALA A 416 -11.70 -11.37 -10.31
CA ALA A 416 -10.29 -11.60 -10.61
C ALA A 416 -9.45 -11.01 -9.48
N ILE A 417 -8.55 -11.81 -8.93
CA ILE A 417 -7.58 -11.38 -7.90
C ILE A 417 -6.20 -11.71 -8.44
N ALA A 418 -5.34 -10.72 -8.53
CA ALA A 418 -3.97 -10.85 -9.01
C ALA A 418 -2.93 -10.54 -7.92
N ASP A 419 -3.31 -9.73 -6.93
CA ASP A 419 -2.46 -9.35 -5.81
C ASP A 419 -3.27 -9.13 -4.52
N GLY A 420 -2.57 -8.91 -3.41
CA GLY A 420 -3.18 -8.67 -2.11
C GLY A 420 -3.51 -7.20 -1.83
N SER A 421 -2.81 -6.28 -2.46
CA SER A 421 -2.88 -4.85 -2.17
C SER A 421 -3.88 -4.09 -3.03
N GLY A 422 -4.17 -4.59 -4.23
CA GLY A 422 -4.97 -3.91 -5.23
C GLY A 422 -4.16 -2.94 -6.10
N LEU A 423 -2.83 -3.08 -6.13
CA LEU A 423 -1.98 -2.29 -7.03
C LEU A 423 -2.12 -2.79 -8.47
N SER A 424 -2.29 -4.09 -8.67
CA SER A 424 -2.54 -4.66 -9.98
C SER A 424 -3.89 -4.23 -10.56
N ARG A 425 -3.89 -3.72 -11.78
CA ARG A 425 -5.12 -3.41 -12.54
C ARG A 425 -5.86 -4.65 -13.03
N LEU A 426 -5.27 -5.83 -12.88
CA LEU A 426 -5.90 -7.11 -13.20
C LEU A 426 -6.90 -7.55 -12.12
N ASN A 427 -6.90 -6.92 -10.96
CA ASN A 427 -7.93 -7.15 -9.95
C ASN A 427 -9.27 -6.59 -10.41
N LEU A 428 -10.31 -7.41 -10.37
CA LEU A 428 -11.67 -7.02 -10.72
C LEU A 428 -12.67 -7.61 -9.72
N CYS A 429 -13.53 -6.77 -9.18
CA CYS A 429 -14.65 -7.18 -8.34
C CYS A 429 -15.87 -6.28 -8.55
N THR A 430 -17.02 -6.69 -8.01
CA THR A 430 -18.23 -5.90 -8.08
C THR A 430 -18.47 -5.12 -6.77
N PRO A 431 -19.15 -3.96 -6.80
CA PRO A 431 -19.60 -3.27 -5.58
C PRO A 431 -20.43 -4.17 -4.66
N HIS A 432 -21.23 -5.06 -5.23
CA HIS A 432 -22.05 -6.02 -4.50
C HIS A 432 -21.20 -7.04 -3.72
N GLN A 433 -20.12 -7.57 -4.33
CA GLN A 433 -19.21 -8.51 -3.66
C GLN A 433 -18.53 -7.84 -2.47
N VAL A 434 -18.09 -6.59 -2.60
CA VAL A 434 -17.47 -5.85 -1.49
C VAL A 434 -18.48 -5.58 -0.37
N ALA A 435 -19.68 -5.11 -0.68
CA ALA A 435 -20.74 -4.89 0.32
C ALA A 435 -21.14 -6.20 1.02
N THR A 436 -21.18 -7.31 0.29
CA THR A 436 -21.46 -8.65 0.85
C THR A 436 -20.34 -9.09 1.78
N LEU A 437 -19.05 -8.92 1.40
CA LEU A 437 -17.93 -9.21 2.31
C LEU A 437 -18.09 -8.44 3.62
N LEU A 438 -18.34 -7.12 3.55
CA LEU A 438 -18.52 -6.27 4.74
C LEU A 438 -19.69 -6.77 5.61
N ALA A 439 -20.81 -7.13 5.00
CA ALA A 439 -21.96 -7.65 5.74
C ALA A 439 -21.66 -9.00 6.42
N ARG A 440 -20.89 -9.88 5.77
CA ARG A 440 -20.45 -11.16 6.35
C ARG A 440 -19.42 -10.96 7.45
N ALA A 441 -18.42 -10.10 7.21
CA ALA A 441 -17.40 -9.75 8.19
C ALA A 441 -18.01 -9.18 9.49
N ASN A 442 -19.07 -8.37 9.38
CA ASN A 442 -19.75 -7.83 10.57
C ASN A 442 -20.32 -8.91 11.50
N LYS A 443 -20.56 -10.12 10.99
CA LYS A 443 -21.12 -11.26 11.75
C LYS A 443 -20.05 -12.31 12.14
N ALA A 444 -18.85 -12.22 11.60
CA ALA A 444 -17.77 -13.16 11.84
C ALA A 444 -17.15 -12.98 13.24
N SER A 445 -16.55 -14.03 13.79
CA SER A 445 -15.85 -13.99 15.10
C SER A 445 -14.67 -13.00 15.10
N TRP A 446 -14.03 -12.82 13.95
CA TRP A 446 -12.95 -11.84 13.73
C TRP A 446 -13.45 -10.45 13.29
N GLY A 447 -14.76 -10.28 13.13
CA GLY A 447 -15.36 -9.07 12.56
C GLY A 447 -15.11 -7.80 13.35
N ALA A 448 -15.00 -7.89 14.68
CA ALA A 448 -14.67 -6.74 15.53
C ALA A 448 -13.28 -6.19 15.20
N ALA A 449 -12.26 -7.05 15.07
CA ALA A 449 -10.91 -6.67 14.69
C ALA A 449 -10.88 -6.08 13.26
N PHE A 450 -11.58 -6.69 12.32
CA PHE A 450 -11.70 -6.19 10.95
C PHE A 450 -12.34 -4.80 10.89
N LYS A 451 -13.47 -4.58 11.57
CA LYS A 451 -14.15 -3.28 11.61
C LYS A 451 -13.30 -2.20 12.28
N ALA A 452 -12.58 -2.55 13.35
CA ALA A 452 -11.67 -1.65 14.05
C ALA A 452 -10.46 -1.24 13.19
N SER A 453 -10.06 -2.08 12.23
CA SER A 453 -8.93 -1.82 11.34
C SER A 453 -9.18 -0.73 10.29
N LEU A 454 -10.42 -0.31 10.08
CA LEU A 454 -10.77 0.63 9.03
C LEU A 454 -10.44 2.08 9.42
N ALA A 455 -10.15 2.91 8.42
CA ALA A 455 -9.92 4.34 8.61
C ALA A 455 -11.20 5.07 9.07
N VAL A 456 -11.03 6.09 9.90
CA VAL A 456 -12.13 6.88 10.48
C VAL A 456 -11.95 8.35 10.10
N PRO A 457 -12.97 8.98 9.51
CA PRO A 457 -12.94 10.41 9.19
C PRO A 457 -12.58 11.28 10.40
N GLY A 458 -11.74 12.29 10.17
CA GLY A 458 -11.31 13.21 11.22
C GLY A 458 -10.34 12.63 12.25
N GLN A 459 -10.06 11.31 12.23
CA GLN A 459 -9.28 10.64 13.28
C GLN A 459 -8.03 9.95 12.75
N VAL A 460 -8.17 8.87 11.98
CA VAL A 460 -7.06 7.98 11.65
C VAL A 460 -7.08 7.53 10.18
N GLY A 461 -5.88 7.32 9.65
CA GLY A 461 -5.67 6.74 8.34
C GLY A 461 -5.98 7.68 7.18
N THR A 462 -6.30 7.10 6.04
CA THR A 462 -6.53 7.82 4.77
C THR A 462 -7.77 8.72 4.78
N LEU A 463 -8.65 8.58 5.76
CA LEU A 463 -9.84 9.44 5.94
C LEU A 463 -9.62 10.59 6.93
N ARG A 464 -8.45 10.72 7.55
CA ARG A 464 -8.17 11.70 8.61
C ARG A 464 -8.55 13.14 8.24
N ARG A 465 -8.51 13.52 6.97
CA ARG A 465 -8.82 14.86 6.47
C ARG A 465 -10.12 14.93 5.67
N ARG A 466 -10.96 13.88 5.72
CA ARG A 466 -12.21 13.79 4.95
C ARG A 466 -13.42 13.87 5.87
N MET A 467 -14.54 14.37 5.35
CA MET A 467 -15.86 14.43 6.01
C MET A 467 -15.88 15.15 7.38
N ILE A 468 -14.87 15.97 7.69
CA ILE A 468 -14.73 16.70 8.96
C ILE A 468 -15.90 17.67 9.15
N GLY A 469 -16.40 17.80 10.37
CA GLY A 469 -17.54 18.66 10.71
C GLY A 469 -18.90 18.18 10.20
N SER A 470 -18.93 17.00 9.56
CA SER A 470 -20.16 16.38 9.09
C SER A 470 -20.63 15.25 9.99
N ARG A 471 -21.89 14.82 9.81
CA ARG A 471 -22.40 13.64 10.53
C ARG A 471 -21.63 12.36 10.22
N ALA A 472 -20.99 12.28 9.04
CA ALA A 472 -20.17 11.13 8.65
C ALA A 472 -18.85 11.02 9.41
N GLU A 473 -18.36 12.08 10.03
CA GLU A 473 -17.08 12.11 10.74
C GLU A 473 -16.94 11.00 11.80
N HIS A 474 -18.01 10.74 12.54
CA HIS A 474 -18.00 9.69 13.57
C HIS A 474 -18.79 8.44 13.16
N ALA A 475 -19.53 8.51 12.08
CA ALA A 475 -20.44 7.46 11.63
C ALA A 475 -19.81 6.49 10.61
N VAL A 476 -18.74 6.91 9.91
CA VAL A 476 -18.10 6.14 8.84
C VAL A 476 -16.83 5.45 9.33
N ARG A 477 -16.65 4.21 8.90
CA ARG A 477 -15.39 3.45 8.97
C ARG A 477 -15.17 2.79 7.62
N ALA A 478 -14.11 3.16 6.91
CA ALA A 478 -13.97 2.69 5.53
C ALA A 478 -12.51 2.55 5.08
N LYS A 479 -12.34 1.75 4.02
CA LYS A 479 -11.11 1.62 3.26
C LYS A 479 -11.22 2.43 1.98
N THR A 480 -10.22 3.23 1.69
CA THR A 480 -10.05 3.97 0.43
C THR A 480 -9.26 3.14 -0.58
N GLY A 481 -9.49 3.38 -1.86
CA GLY A 481 -8.64 2.91 -2.95
C GLY A 481 -8.49 4.00 -4.00
N SER A 482 -7.28 4.19 -4.50
CA SER A 482 -6.98 5.21 -5.51
C SER A 482 -5.87 4.72 -6.44
N MET A 483 -6.09 4.91 -7.73
CA MET A 483 -5.13 4.76 -8.82
C MET A 483 -5.45 5.83 -9.86
N ASN A 484 -4.62 5.99 -10.87
CA ASN A 484 -4.97 6.84 -12.01
C ASN A 484 -6.30 6.40 -12.60
N ASN A 485 -7.27 7.32 -12.70
CA ASN A 485 -8.62 7.10 -13.22
C ASN A 485 -9.49 6.10 -12.42
N VAL A 486 -9.09 5.76 -11.18
CA VAL A 486 -9.84 4.87 -10.28
C VAL A 486 -9.93 5.50 -8.89
N SER A 487 -11.14 5.52 -8.32
CA SER A 487 -11.37 5.95 -6.94
C SER A 487 -12.43 5.07 -6.30
N THR A 488 -12.10 4.45 -5.18
CA THR A 488 -13.00 3.51 -4.49
C THR A 488 -13.06 3.83 -3.00
N LEU A 489 -14.23 3.59 -2.40
CA LEU A 489 -14.44 3.72 -0.96
C LEU A 489 -15.46 2.67 -0.52
N ALA A 490 -15.10 1.85 0.48
CA ALA A 490 -16.01 0.82 0.97
C ALA A 490 -15.85 0.62 2.48
N GLY A 491 -16.95 0.36 3.16
CA GLY A 491 -16.94 0.21 4.61
C GLY A 491 -18.33 0.22 5.23
N TYR A 492 -18.38 0.76 6.43
CA TYR A 492 -19.59 0.83 7.24
C TYR A 492 -19.98 2.28 7.49
N VAL A 493 -21.28 2.54 7.55
CA VAL A 493 -21.85 3.81 7.98
C VAL A 493 -23.02 3.58 8.92
N THR A 494 -23.08 4.35 10.01
CA THR A 494 -24.21 4.34 10.93
C THR A 494 -25.12 5.53 10.61
N THR A 495 -26.40 5.27 10.36
CA THR A 495 -27.40 6.27 10.03
C THR A 495 -27.81 7.11 11.24
N ARG A 496 -28.64 8.12 11.03
CA ARG A 496 -29.20 8.95 12.12
C ARG A 496 -30.01 8.15 13.12
N ASP A 497 -30.69 7.08 12.66
CA ASP A 497 -31.51 6.23 13.51
C ASP A 497 -30.70 5.12 14.22
N GLY A 498 -29.39 5.04 13.98
CA GLY A 498 -28.53 4.00 14.51
C GLY A 498 -28.46 2.72 13.67
N GLU A 499 -29.18 2.65 12.56
CA GLU A 499 -29.09 1.52 11.62
C GLU A 499 -27.70 1.50 10.97
N ALA A 500 -27.09 0.32 10.87
CA ALA A 500 -25.78 0.17 10.26
C ALA A 500 -25.90 -0.33 8.81
N PHE A 501 -25.19 0.34 7.88
CA PHE A 501 -25.08 -0.07 6.49
C PHE A 501 -23.65 -0.49 6.15
N ALA A 502 -23.51 -1.52 5.31
CA ALA A 502 -22.32 -1.77 4.52
C ALA A 502 -22.46 -1.04 3.19
N PHE A 503 -21.37 -0.41 2.72
CA PHE A 503 -21.41 0.29 1.43
C PHE A 503 -20.13 0.06 0.63
N SER A 504 -20.24 0.12 -0.69
CA SER A 504 -19.16 0.14 -1.65
C SER A 504 -19.47 1.16 -2.75
N ILE A 505 -18.55 2.10 -2.99
CA ILE A 505 -18.63 3.14 -4.01
C ILE A 505 -17.38 3.00 -4.88
N MET A 506 -17.54 2.72 -6.15
CA MET A 506 -16.46 2.48 -7.10
C MET A 506 -16.62 3.37 -8.33
N LEU A 507 -15.57 4.15 -8.62
CA LEU A 507 -15.48 4.97 -9.83
C LEU A 507 -14.26 4.52 -10.63
N GLY A 508 -14.47 4.31 -11.92
CA GLY A 508 -13.42 3.96 -12.89
C GLY A 508 -13.55 4.77 -14.16
N ASN A 509 -12.47 4.85 -14.94
CA ASN A 509 -12.44 5.46 -16.26
C ASN A 509 -12.91 6.93 -16.30
N PHE A 510 -12.64 7.70 -15.24
CA PHE A 510 -12.92 9.13 -15.20
C PHE A 510 -11.66 9.94 -15.49
N ILE A 511 -11.85 11.16 -16.02
CA ILE A 511 -10.78 12.13 -16.31
C ILE A 511 -10.82 13.35 -15.37
N ALA A 512 -11.85 13.45 -14.53
CA ALA A 512 -11.96 14.48 -13.52
C ALA A 512 -10.81 14.36 -12.48
N PRO A 513 -10.43 15.46 -11.81
CA PRO A 513 -9.45 15.40 -10.73
C PRO A 513 -9.87 14.40 -9.62
N GLN A 514 -8.90 13.65 -9.07
CA GLN A 514 -9.13 12.67 -8.01
C GLN A 514 -9.89 13.26 -6.80
N SER A 515 -9.65 14.53 -6.48
CA SER A 515 -10.34 15.24 -5.40
C SER A 515 -11.86 15.34 -5.63
N MET A 516 -12.32 15.43 -6.87
CA MET A 516 -13.75 15.43 -7.18
C MET A 516 -14.39 14.06 -6.90
N ALA A 517 -13.68 12.97 -7.24
CA ALA A 517 -14.14 11.62 -6.91
C ALA A 517 -14.21 11.40 -5.39
N HIS A 518 -13.24 11.92 -4.63
CA HIS A 518 -13.28 11.91 -3.18
C HIS A 518 -14.48 12.69 -2.63
N ASN A 519 -14.74 13.89 -3.16
CA ASN A 519 -15.88 14.71 -2.74
C ASN A 519 -17.22 14.01 -3.01
N LEU A 520 -17.39 13.36 -4.17
CA LEU A 520 -18.58 12.57 -4.48
C LEU A 520 -18.80 11.45 -3.45
N GLN A 521 -17.75 10.69 -3.14
CA GLN A 521 -17.81 9.63 -2.13
C GLN A 521 -18.19 10.20 -0.76
N ASP A 522 -17.62 11.34 -0.37
CA ASP A 522 -17.93 12.01 0.90
C ASP A 522 -19.40 12.45 0.97
N LEU A 523 -19.93 13.06 -0.09
CA LEU A 523 -21.32 13.46 -0.16
C LEU A 523 -22.28 12.27 -0.04
N VAL A 524 -22.00 11.15 -0.70
CA VAL A 524 -22.79 9.92 -0.55
C VAL A 524 -22.73 9.41 0.89
N CYS A 525 -21.55 9.33 1.50
CA CYS A 525 -21.41 8.91 2.89
C CYS A 525 -22.13 9.84 3.87
N MET A 526 -22.05 11.16 3.66
CA MET A 526 -22.77 12.16 4.47
C MET A 526 -24.27 12.00 4.35
N ARG A 527 -24.76 11.72 3.15
CA ARG A 527 -26.20 11.47 2.91
C ARG A 527 -26.66 10.19 3.59
N LEU A 528 -25.89 9.11 3.51
CA LEU A 528 -26.16 7.85 4.23
C LEU A 528 -26.16 8.05 5.76
N ALA A 529 -25.16 8.74 6.30
CA ALA A 529 -25.07 9.05 7.73
C ALA A 529 -26.23 9.90 8.25
N SER A 530 -26.81 10.73 7.40
CA SER A 530 -27.95 11.62 7.72
C SER A 530 -29.30 10.97 7.51
N PHE A 531 -29.34 9.76 6.94
CA PHE A 531 -30.58 9.04 6.67
C PHE A 531 -31.34 8.66 7.94
N SER A 532 -32.67 8.71 7.87
CA SER A 532 -33.60 8.24 8.90
C SER A 532 -34.80 7.57 8.21
N ARG A 533 -35.15 6.36 8.65
CA ARG A 533 -36.39 5.69 8.21
C ARG A 533 -37.63 6.32 8.82
N LYS A 534 -37.49 7.03 9.93
CA LYS A 534 -38.59 7.72 10.62
C LYS A 534 -38.95 8.96 9.85
N LEU A 535 -40.16 9.04 9.37
CA LEU A 535 -40.76 10.28 8.84
C LEU A 535 -40.68 11.34 9.94
N GLY A 536 -40.04 12.46 9.66
CA GLY A 536 -39.70 13.53 10.60
C GLY A 536 -40.64 13.71 11.78
N GLN A 537 -40.14 13.37 12.96
CA GLN A 537 -40.61 13.94 14.23
C GLN A 537 -39.91 15.24 14.46
#